data_6079a80abab19eb2491c7674ed803ef8
#
_entry.id   6079a80abab19eb2491c7674ed803ef8
#
_cell.length_a   1.000
_cell.length_b   1.000
_cell.length_c   1.000
_cell.angle_alpha   90.00
_cell.angle_beta   90.00
_cell.angle_gamma   90.00
#
_symmetry.space_group_name_H-M   'P 1'
#
loop_
_entity.id
_entity.type
_entity.pdbx_description
1 polymer ?
#
loop_
_entity_poly.entity_id
_entity_poly.type
_entity_poly.pdbx_seq_one_letter_code
_entity_poly.pdbx_strand_id
1 'polypeptide(L)'
;MNTTHPAAWRGKVTLLSLALSVPAIMAADASFAASPGKKKAVPLELTQPAHTAPWARYGDWPKTDWKDFNTLANLASPPPADPPKLDGPIQGDPKKGAQLAFDRSRGGSCVACHIMGSSTPALPGNVGLDLSTYGTWGRDDQWIFNYIYDPRGVNPVSVMPPWGTNKLFTVEEIKDIVAFLKTLKEPAVFKDPLEDPATRPIPKETRDNLDPFTNTAMEALERGKRAFTEAGPQGRSCLSCHAAPEKAFKSWAASMPKYEPRMKKVLNVEEFVTRHARATTGAEYPMQSDDNIALSIYLKNLANGQPFKVDVRSPGAKEAAARGKDLMQRKIGQINFACIDCHSPEKGANKWIRGQWLTESKGQVAHFPTWRTSRSEIWDLRKRFQWCGVAIRANELPPDASEYGDLELYLTSLNNGEKINVPGIRH
;
A
#
# COMPACT_ATOMS: atom_id res chain seq x y z
N MET A 1 -2.89 -54.76 -39.87
CA MET A 1 -3.31 -56.14 -39.63
C MET A 1 -4.38 -56.08 -38.58
N ASN A 2 -5.60 -56.11 -39.05
CA ASN A 2 -6.56 -57.24 -38.89
C ASN A 2 -6.87 -57.50 -37.41
N THR A 3 -8.02 -57.36 -36.97
CA THR A 3 -9.44 -57.73 -37.23
C THR A 3 -9.99 -58.17 -35.85
N THR A 4 -11.18 -58.08 -35.37
CA THR A 4 -12.54 -58.05 -35.83
C THR A 4 -13.47 -58.02 -34.65
N HIS A 5 -14.62 -57.39 -34.80
CA HIS A 5 -15.84 -57.65 -34.02
C HIS A 5 -16.43 -59.07 -34.30
N PRO A 6 -17.40 -59.58 -33.53
CA PRO A 6 -18.82 -59.20 -33.57
C PRO A 6 -19.59 -59.37 -32.24
N ALA A 7 -20.63 -58.61 -31.98
CA ALA A 7 -22.05 -58.72 -32.33
C ALA A 7 -22.94 -59.65 -31.48
N ALA A 8 -23.86 -59.02 -30.78
CA ALA A 8 -25.30 -59.23 -30.58
C ALA A 8 -25.85 -60.61 -30.06
N TRP A 9 -26.76 -60.55 -29.10
CA TRP A 9 -28.13 -61.05 -29.30
C TRP A 9 -29.15 -60.55 -28.26
N ARG A 10 -30.40 -60.53 -28.70
CA ARG A 10 -31.62 -59.97 -28.11
C ARG A 10 -32.27 -60.98 -27.13
N GLY A 11 -33.15 -60.49 -26.26
CA GLY A 11 -34.16 -61.27 -25.59
C GLY A 11 -35.15 -60.42 -24.81
N LYS A 12 -36.33 -60.17 -25.42
CA LYS A 12 -37.51 -59.58 -24.77
C LYS A 12 -38.21 -60.70 -23.96
N VAL A 13 -38.58 -60.39 -22.73
CA VAL A 13 -39.65 -61.11 -22.02
C VAL A 13 -40.55 -60.08 -21.34
N THR A 14 -41.79 -60.05 -21.79
CA THR A 14 -42.92 -59.29 -21.24
C THR A 14 -43.61 -60.15 -20.17
N LEU A 15 -43.79 -59.68 -18.98
CA LEU A 15 -44.73 -60.25 -18.03
C LEU A 15 -45.60 -59.15 -17.45
N LEU A 16 -46.88 -59.26 -17.73
CA LEU A 16 -48.01 -58.59 -17.17
C LEU A 16 -48.21 -59.04 -15.72
N SER A 17 -48.39 -58.12 -14.77
CA SER A 17 -48.97 -58.46 -13.49
C SER A 17 -49.86 -57.30 -13.01
N LEU A 18 -51.07 -57.66 -12.67
CA LEU A 18 -52.19 -56.87 -12.24
C LEU A 18 -51.92 -56.05 -11.02
N ALA A 19 -52.43 -54.82 -11.02
CA ALA A 19 -52.45 -53.88 -9.89
C ALA A 19 -53.61 -54.21 -8.93
N LEU A 20 -53.31 -54.26 -7.64
CA LEU A 20 -54.26 -54.11 -6.56
C LEU A 20 -53.97 -52.76 -5.87
N SER A 21 -54.93 -51.85 -6.03
CA SER A 21 -54.92 -50.53 -5.42
C SER A 21 -55.39 -50.58 -3.94
N VAL A 22 -54.50 -50.14 -3.05
CA VAL A 22 -54.84 -49.81 -1.65
C VAL A 22 -54.66 -48.31 -1.52
N PRO A 23 -55.63 -47.54 -1.00
CA PRO A 23 -55.48 -46.09 -0.80
C PRO A 23 -54.64 -45.86 0.45
N ALA A 24 -53.41 -45.35 0.30
CA ALA A 24 -52.64 -44.84 1.38
C ALA A 24 -53.10 -43.40 1.72
N ILE A 25 -53.58 -43.26 2.94
CA ILE A 25 -53.85 -41.93 3.54
C ILE A 25 -52.46 -41.26 3.74
N MET A 26 -52.18 -40.26 2.92
CA MET A 26 -51.03 -39.38 3.13
C MET A 26 -51.34 -38.42 4.28
N ALA A 27 -50.75 -38.68 5.44
CA ALA A 27 -50.55 -37.65 6.46
C ALA A 27 -49.60 -36.60 5.89
N ALA A 28 -50.06 -35.41 5.69
CA ALA A 28 -49.23 -34.26 5.30
C ALA A 28 -48.41 -33.83 6.51
N ASP A 29 -47.16 -34.31 6.58
CA ASP A 29 -46.17 -33.72 7.44
C ASP A 29 -45.82 -32.30 6.87
N ALA A 30 -46.45 -31.30 7.48
CA ALA A 30 -46.04 -29.93 7.29
C ALA A 30 -44.68 -29.72 7.96
N SER A 31 -43.62 -30.09 7.23
CA SER A 31 -42.28 -29.64 7.60
C SER A 31 -42.22 -28.11 7.47
N PHE A 32 -42.39 -27.43 8.61
CA PHE A 32 -42.03 -26.04 8.74
C PHE A 32 -40.54 -25.91 8.39
N ALA A 33 -40.24 -25.55 7.13
CA ALA A 33 -38.95 -25.06 6.73
C ALA A 33 -38.70 -23.77 7.54
N ALA A 34 -37.92 -23.88 8.60
CA ALA A 34 -37.45 -22.73 9.36
C ALA A 34 -36.76 -21.77 8.39
N SER A 35 -37.34 -20.61 8.16
CA SER A 35 -36.69 -19.54 7.42
C SER A 35 -35.28 -19.34 7.96
N PRO A 36 -34.24 -19.26 7.12
CA PRO A 36 -32.89 -19.05 7.62
C PRO A 36 -32.88 -17.75 8.40
N GLY A 37 -32.76 -17.84 9.72
CA GLY A 37 -32.75 -16.69 10.63
C GLY A 37 -31.73 -15.67 10.14
N LYS A 38 -32.17 -14.45 9.85
CA LYS A 38 -31.29 -13.35 9.48
C LYS A 38 -30.19 -13.25 10.53
N LYS A 39 -28.96 -13.58 10.18
CA LYS A 39 -27.81 -13.41 11.07
C LYS A 39 -27.83 -11.97 11.57
N LYS A 40 -27.90 -11.77 12.89
CA LYS A 40 -27.83 -10.41 13.46
C LYS A 40 -26.57 -9.72 12.95
N ALA A 41 -26.72 -8.50 12.46
CA ALA A 41 -25.58 -7.72 12.00
C ALA A 41 -24.60 -7.49 13.16
N VAL A 42 -23.32 -7.58 12.87
CA VAL A 42 -22.27 -7.31 13.87
C VAL A 42 -22.43 -5.87 14.37
N PRO A 43 -22.45 -5.63 15.69
CA PRO A 43 -22.54 -4.28 16.24
C PRO A 43 -21.34 -3.44 15.81
N LEU A 44 -21.61 -2.26 15.23
CA LEU A 44 -20.60 -1.27 14.85
C LEU A 44 -21.16 0.12 15.11
N GLU A 45 -20.33 0.99 15.61
CA GLU A 45 -20.60 2.43 15.57
C GLU A 45 -20.37 2.93 14.13
N LEU A 46 -21.39 3.55 13.51
CA LEU A 46 -21.39 3.81 12.07
C LEU A 46 -21.12 5.27 11.70
N THR A 47 -21.26 6.18 12.63
CA THR A 47 -21.38 7.62 12.34
C THR A 47 -20.16 8.44 12.73
N GLN A 48 -19.50 8.09 13.83
CA GLN A 48 -18.35 8.83 14.33
C GLN A 48 -17.09 8.45 13.60
N PRO A 49 -16.09 9.39 13.46
CA PRO A 49 -14.76 9.06 12.98
C PRO A 49 -14.12 7.97 13.85
N ALA A 50 -13.35 7.09 13.22
CA ALA A 50 -12.61 6.05 13.91
C ALA A 50 -11.24 6.55 14.43
N HIS A 51 -10.96 7.84 14.31
CA HIS A 51 -9.73 8.50 14.76
C HIS A 51 -10.06 9.64 15.73
N THR A 52 -9.06 10.09 16.46
CA THR A 52 -9.15 11.32 17.28
C THR A 52 -9.01 12.54 16.37
N ALA A 53 -9.84 13.55 16.55
CA ALA A 53 -9.78 14.79 15.80
C ALA A 53 -9.16 15.92 16.65
N PRO A 54 -8.11 16.62 16.18
CA PRO A 54 -7.38 16.31 14.96
C PRO A 54 -6.63 14.97 15.11
N TRP A 55 -6.60 14.16 14.05
CA TRP A 55 -5.88 12.89 14.10
C TRP A 55 -4.37 13.10 14.26
N ALA A 56 -3.71 12.17 14.94
CA ALA A 56 -2.29 12.30 15.27
C ALA A 56 -1.42 12.22 14.00
N ARG A 57 -0.49 13.16 13.88
CA ARG A 57 0.58 13.18 12.89
C ARG A 57 1.93 13.02 13.59
N TYR A 58 2.92 12.54 12.89
CA TYR A 58 4.28 12.55 13.42
C TYR A 58 4.77 13.96 13.65
N GLY A 59 5.45 14.21 14.78
CA GLY A 59 5.94 15.52 15.15
C GLY A 59 7.01 16.07 14.19
N ASP A 60 7.75 15.18 13.53
CA ASP A 60 8.80 15.50 12.55
C ASP A 60 8.29 15.61 11.11
N TRP A 61 6.99 15.42 10.88
CA TRP A 61 6.43 15.55 9.53
C TRP A 61 6.32 17.01 9.11
N PRO A 62 6.61 17.33 7.84
CA PRO A 62 6.41 18.68 7.33
C PRO A 62 4.98 19.15 7.57
N LYS A 63 4.85 20.38 8.08
CA LYS A 63 3.53 21.03 8.28
C LYS A 63 3.09 21.84 7.06
N THR A 64 3.78 21.66 5.94
CA THR A 64 3.46 22.34 4.68
C THR A 64 2.10 21.89 4.18
N ASP A 65 1.30 22.85 3.72
CA ASP A 65 0.05 22.58 3.01
C ASP A 65 0.32 22.52 1.51
N TRP A 66 0.08 21.33 0.93
CA TRP A 66 0.22 21.09 -0.52
C TRP A 66 -1.14 21.10 -1.23
N LYS A 67 -2.03 22.01 -0.85
CA LYS A 67 -3.41 22.11 -1.36
C LYS A 67 -3.53 22.29 -2.88
N ASP A 68 -2.49 22.80 -3.53
CA ASP A 68 -2.45 23.01 -4.98
C ASP A 68 -2.17 21.70 -5.75
N PHE A 69 -1.92 20.60 -5.05
CA PHE A 69 -1.57 19.32 -5.63
C PHE A 69 -2.53 18.23 -5.21
N ASN A 70 -2.63 17.18 -6.03
CA ASN A 70 -3.47 16.03 -5.76
C ASN A 70 -3.17 15.36 -4.44
N THR A 71 -4.24 14.91 -3.81
CA THR A 71 -4.24 13.82 -2.82
C THR A 71 -4.91 12.58 -3.42
N LEU A 72 -5.03 11.52 -2.62
CA LEU A 72 -5.84 10.36 -3.02
C LEU A 72 -7.34 10.71 -3.12
N ALA A 73 -7.81 11.70 -2.35
CA ALA A 73 -9.23 12.08 -2.31
C ALA A 73 -9.65 12.98 -3.47
N ASN A 74 -8.77 13.88 -3.89
CA ASN A 74 -9.13 14.88 -4.89
C ASN A 74 -8.13 14.95 -6.06
N LEU A 75 -8.56 15.63 -7.08
CA LEU A 75 -7.96 15.57 -8.41
C LEU A 75 -7.23 16.85 -8.72
N ALA A 76 -6.19 16.79 -9.39
CA ALA A 76 -5.55 17.72 -10.27
C ALA A 76 -4.12 18.09 -9.92
N SER A 77 -3.19 17.23 -10.35
CA SER A 77 -1.85 17.73 -10.65
C SER A 77 -1.99 18.83 -11.71
N PRO A 78 -1.24 19.92 -11.61
CA PRO A 78 -1.19 20.89 -12.69
C PRO A 78 -0.92 20.19 -14.04
N PRO A 79 -1.61 20.57 -15.13
CA PRO A 79 -1.35 20.00 -16.44
C PRO A 79 0.12 20.27 -16.85
N PRO A 80 0.65 19.52 -17.82
CA PRO A 80 1.93 19.88 -18.42
C PRO A 80 1.90 21.35 -18.87
N ALA A 81 2.94 22.10 -18.55
CA ALA A 81 3.08 23.46 -18.98
C ALA A 81 4.15 23.57 -20.07
N ASP A 82 3.98 24.50 -21.00
CA ASP A 82 5.01 24.82 -21.97
C ASP A 82 6.20 25.47 -21.26
N PRO A 83 7.40 24.90 -21.37
CA PRO A 83 8.59 25.48 -20.78
C PRO A 83 8.93 26.83 -21.42
N PRO A 84 9.48 27.78 -20.65
CA PRO A 84 10.01 29.03 -21.24
C PRO A 84 11.04 28.76 -22.31
N LYS A 85 11.03 29.60 -23.38
CA LYS A 85 12.10 29.60 -24.36
C LYS A 85 13.35 30.23 -23.77
N LEU A 86 14.51 29.63 -24.10
CA LEU A 86 15.81 30.16 -23.72
C LEU A 86 16.28 31.18 -24.75
N ASP A 87 16.85 32.31 -24.30
CA ASP A 87 17.45 33.31 -25.14
C ASP A 87 18.92 32.95 -25.44
N GLY A 88 19.13 31.95 -26.34
CA GLY A 88 20.45 31.48 -26.70
C GLY A 88 20.99 30.36 -25.78
N PRO A 89 22.31 30.12 -25.78
CA PRO A 89 22.95 29.13 -24.94
C PRO A 89 22.71 29.36 -23.44
N ILE A 90 22.58 28.30 -22.69
CA ILE A 90 22.26 28.41 -21.26
C ILE A 90 23.37 29.14 -20.50
N GLN A 91 22.98 30.14 -19.73
CA GLN A 91 23.83 30.85 -18.78
C GLN A 91 23.49 30.40 -17.38
N GLY A 92 24.12 29.30 -16.93
CA GLY A 92 23.92 28.71 -15.61
C GLY A 92 25.23 28.47 -14.87
N ASP A 93 25.17 28.43 -13.54
CA ASP A 93 26.31 28.12 -12.69
C ASP A 93 26.34 26.59 -12.40
N PRO A 94 27.29 25.82 -12.98
CA PRO A 94 27.33 24.37 -12.79
C PRO A 94 27.61 23.95 -11.34
N LYS A 95 28.25 24.80 -10.51
CA LYS A 95 28.48 24.50 -9.08
C LYS A 95 27.16 24.57 -8.29
N LYS A 96 26.37 25.60 -8.55
CA LYS A 96 25.02 25.71 -7.97
C LYS A 96 24.12 24.58 -8.48
N GLY A 97 24.18 24.27 -9.76
CA GLY A 97 23.47 23.17 -10.36
C GLY A 97 23.79 21.82 -9.70
N ALA A 98 25.06 21.56 -9.39
CA ALA A 98 25.46 20.37 -8.62
C ALA A 98 24.85 20.38 -7.22
N GLN A 99 24.92 21.49 -6.50
CA GLN A 99 24.32 21.60 -5.16
C GLN A 99 22.82 21.29 -5.20
N LEU A 100 22.09 21.88 -6.16
CA LEU A 100 20.65 21.63 -6.34
C LEU A 100 20.34 20.20 -6.71
N ALA A 101 21.12 19.57 -7.59
CA ALA A 101 20.94 18.19 -8.02
C ALA A 101 21.13 17.19 -6.86
N PHE A 102 21.92 17.55 -5.85
CA PHE A 102 22.22 16.72 -4.67
C PHE A 102 21.40 17.10 -3.43
N ASP A 103 20.71 18.25 -3.42
CA ASP A 103 19.92 18.72 -2.28
C ASP A 103 18.68 17.86 -2.06
N ARG A 104 18.64 17.19 -0.91
CA ARG A 104 17.51 16.34 -0.47
C ARG A 104 16.45 17.11 0.31
N SER A 105 16.70 18.35 0.68
CA SER A 105 15.79 19.15 1.54
C SER A 105 14.48 19.50 0.86
N ARG A 106 14.47 19.58 -0.48
CA ARG A 106 13.30 19.95 -1.28
C ARG A 106 12.37 18.79 -1.63
N GLY A 107 12.43 17.68 -0.88
CA GLY A 107 11.53 16.52 -1.05
C GLY A 107 11.96 15.54 -2.13
N GLY A 108 13.00 15.83 -2.86
CA GLY A 108 13.60 14.99 -3.89
C GLY A 108 14.91 15.62 -4.34
N SER A 109 15.77 14.80 -4.92
CA SER A 109 16.99 15.26 -5.59
C SER A 109 17.22 14.39 -6.81
N CYS A 110 17.96 14.90 -7.80
CA CYS A 110 18.27 14.12 -8.99
C CYS A 110 19.05 12.83 -8.62
N VAL A 111 19.96 12.93 -7.66
CA VAL A 111 20.75 11.79 -7.17
C VAL A 111 19.89 10.71 -6.48
N ALA A 112 18.70 11.04 -6.04
CA ALA A 112 17.81 10.03 -5.49
C ALA A 112 17.46 8.92 -6.52
N CYS A 113 17.44 9.27 -7.81
CA CYS A 113 17.07 8.38 -8.90
C CYS A 113 18.20 8.16 -9.91
N HIS A 114 19.22 9.03 -9.98
CA HIS A 114 20.27 9.03 -10.98
C HIS A 114 21.67 8.92 -10.38
N ILE A 115 22.56 8.22 -11.06
CA ILE A 115 24.00 8.33 -10.87
C ILE A 115 24.48 9.56 -11.66
N MET A 116 25.32 10.40 -11.06
CA MET A 116 25.73 11.69 -11.65
C MET A 116 27.23 11.93 -11.43
N GLY A 117 28.07 11.00 -11.92
CA GLY A 117 29.52 11.05 -11.80
C GLY A 117 30.06 10.48 -10.49
N SER A 118 31.39 10.38 -10.41
CA SER A 118 32.09 9.77 -9.26
C SER A 118 32.04 10.61 -7.98
N SER A 119 31.70 11.90 -8.08
CA SER A 119 31.52 12.80 -6.93
C SER A 119 30.08 12.80 -6.40
N THR A 120 29.26 11.86 -6.86
CA THR A 120 27.88 11.70 -6.39
C THR A 120 27.89 11.42 -4.88
N PRO A 121 27.12 12.18 -4.07
CA PRO A 121 27.00 11.89 -2.65
C PRO A 121 26.55 10.45 -2.40
N ALA A 122 26.92 9.92 -1.23
CA ALA A 122 26.66 8.55 -0.83
C ALA A 122 25.25 8.06 -1.17
N LEU A 123 25.17 6.85 -1.67
CA LEU A 123 23.94 6.11 -1.95
C LEU A 123 23.06 6.74 -3.06
N PRO A 124 23.56 6.91 -4.29
CA PRO A 124 22.71 7.30 -5.42
C PRO A 124 21.68 6.21 -5.74
N GLY A 125 20.59 6.62 -6.41
CA GLY A 125 19.59 5.68 -6.95
C GLY A 125 19.88 5.28 -8.39
N ASN A 126 19.14 4.28 -8.88
CA ASN A 126 19.19 3.81 -10.27
C ASN A 126 17.78 3.60 -10.86
N VAL A 127 16.78 4.30 -10.33
CA VAL A 127 15.44 4.34 -10.95
C VAL A 127 15.49 5.03 -12.30
N GLY A 128 16.25 6.12 -12.41
CA GLY A 128 16.57 6.82 -13.65
C GLY A 128 17.86 6.34 -14.30
N LEU A 129 18.16 6.85 -15.48
CA LEU A 129 19.38 6.56 -16.21
C LEU A 129 20.62 7.07 -15.45
N ASP A 130 21.77 6.42 -15.67
CA ASP A 130 23.06 6.98 -15.29
C ASP A 130 23.38 8.21 -16.16
N LEU A 131 23.55 9.34 -15.52
CA LEU A 131 23.81 10.64 -16.17
C LEU A 131 25.30 11.02 -16.12
N SER A 132 26.19 10.14 -15.68
CA SER A 132 27.60 10.47 -15.48
C SER A 132 28.31 10.94 -16.76
N THR A 133 27.82 10.53 -17.92
CA THR A 133 28.34 10.96 -19.23
C THR A 133 27.38 11.86 -19.99
N TYR A 134 26.38 12.44 -19.34
CA TYR A 134 25.27 13.15 -20.00
C TYR A 134 25.75 14.30 -20.89
N GLY A 135 26.82 15.01 -20.50
CA GLY A 135 27.41 16.10 -21.26
C GLY A 135 28.00 15.69 -22.63
N THR A 136 28.12 14.38 -22.90
CA THR A 136 28.57 13.86 -24.20
C THR A 136 27.42 13.42 -25.12
N TRP A 137 26.15 13.48 -24.65
CA TRP A 137 25.00 12.92 -25.39
C TRP A 137 24.50 13.81 -26.53
N GLY A 138 25.06 15.01 -26.68
CA GLY A 138 24.75 15.93 -27.80
C GLY A 138 23.33 16.54 -27.74
N ARG A 139 22.69 16.54 -26.57
CA ARG A 139 21.39 17.19 -26.39
C ARG A 139 21.57 18.72 -26.34
N ASP A 140 20.70 19.45 -27.02
CA ASP A 140 20.68 20.91 -26.92
C ASP A 140 20.13 21.42 -25.59
N ASP A 141 20.46 22.65 -25.22
CA ASP A 141 20.13 23.25 -23.94
C ASP A 141 18.63 23.34 -23.72
N GLN A 142 17.88 23.74 -24.76
CA GLN A 142 16.43 23.91 -24.68
C GLN A 142 15.75 22.55 -24.44
N TRP A 143 16.24 21.49 -25.10
CA TRP A 143 15.67 20.14 -24.89
C TRP A 143 15.89 19.65 -23.46
N ILE A 144 17.12 19.85 -22.92
CA ILE A 144 17.45 19.44 -21.54
C ILE A 144 16.61 20.23 -20.54
N PHE A 145 16.53 21.56 -20.74
CA PHE A 145 15.73 22.45 -19.93
C PHE A 145 14.26 22.04 -19.92
N ASN A 146 13.67 21.79 -21.08
CA ASN A 146 12.27 21.39 -21.21
C ASN A 146 11.99 20.07 -20.48
N TYR A 147 12.90 19.10 -20.62
CA TYR A 147 12.73 17.79 -19.98
C TYR A 147 12.80 17.87 -18.45
N ILE A 148 13.64 18.74 -17.89
CA ILE A 148 13.69 18.97 -16.44
C ILE A 148 12.48 19.79 -16.01
N TYR A 149 12.11 20.82 -16.77
CA TYR A 149 10.98 21.70 -16.44
C TYR A 149 9.69 20.91 -16.34
N ASP A 150 9.37 20.13 -17.37
CA ASP A 150 8.24 19.21 -17.36
C ASP A 150 8.46 18.00 -18.28
N PRO A 151 8.88 16.87 -17.76
CA PRO A 151 9.13 15.66 -18.56
C PRO A 151 7.87 15.11 -19.24
N ARG A 152 6.68 15.47 -18.76
CA ARG A 152 5.39 15.00 -19.28
C ARG A 152 5.10 15.52 -20.68
N GLY A 153 5.66 16.64 -21.07
CA GLY A 153 5.58 17.18 -22.43
C GLY A 153 6.27 16.29 -23.47
N VAL A 154 7.27 15.50 -23.04
CA VAL A 154 8.01 14.54 -23.90
C VAL A 154 7.58 13.10 -23.63
N ASN A 155 7.37 12.74 -22.36
CA ASN A 155 6.95 11.41 -21.93
C ASN A 155 5.83 11.51 -20.88
N PRO A 156 4.55 11.42 -21.28
CA PRO A 156 3.39 11.58 -20.39
C PRO A 156 3.37 10.61 -19.21
N VAL A 157 4.04 9.45 -19.30
CA VAL A 157 4.12 8.43 -18.25
C VAL A 157 5.41 8.51 -17.43
N SER A 158 6.18 9.59 -17.60
CA SER A 158 7.44 9.79 -16.88
C SER A 158 7.28 9.63 -15.37
N VAL A 159 8.26 8.96 -14.75
CA VAL A 159 8.43 8.92 -13.30
C VAL A 159 9.21 10.15 -12.80
N MET A 160 9.94 10.84 -13.66
CA MET A 160 10.66 12.06 -13.29
C MET A 160 9.66 13.16 -12.90
N PRO A 161 9.86 13.86 -11.77
CA PRO A 161 8.99 14.98 -11.36
C PRO A 161 8.99 16.13 -12.37
N PRO A 162 7.88 16.86 -12.52
CA PRO A 162 7.81 18.10 -13.30
C PRO A 162 8.36 19.27 -12.46
N TRP A 163 9.68 19.39 -12.41
CA TRP A 163 10.39 20.26 -11.48
C TRP A 163 10.03 21.74 -11.59
N GLY A 164 9.86 22.24 -12.83
CA GLY A 164 9.45 23.61 -13.08
C GLY A 164 7.95 23.83 -12.91
N THR A 165 7.12 23.03 -13.58
CA THR A 165 5.66 23.16 -13.53
C THR A 165 5.12 23.08 -12.10
N ASN A 166 5.66 22.18 -11.30
CA ASN A 166 5.25 22.00 -9.89
C ASN A 166 6.03 22.91 -8.92
N LYS A 167 6.80 23.87 -9.43
CA LYS A 167 7.52 24.89 -8.64
C LYS A 167 8.48 24.28 -7.60
N LEU A 168 9.10 23.15 -7.93
CA LEU A 168 10.17 22.56 -7.11
C LEU A 168 11.48 23.28 -7.32
N PHE A 169 11.74 23.74 -8.57
CA PHE A 169 12.85 24.60 -8.95
C PHE A 169 12.34 25.80 -9.76
N THR A 170 13.02 26.91 -9.64
CA THR A 170 12.83 28.09 -10.48
C THR A 170 13.46 27.88 -11.86
N VAL A 171 13.15 28.74 -12.81
CA VAL A 171 13.75 28.73 -14.15
C VAL A 171 15.29 28.85 -14.07
N GLU A 172 15.80 29.74 -13.23
CA GLU A 172 17.25 29.93 -13.07
C GLU A 172 17.93 28.73 -12.44
N GLU A 173 17.30 28.13 -11.41
CA GLU A 173 17.81 26.88 -10.82
C GLU A 173 17.86 25.72 -11.82
N ILE A 174 16.88 25.62 -12.72
CA ILE A 174 16.90 24.63 -13.80
C ILE A 174 18.03 24.91 -14.77
N LYS A 175 18.30 26.18 -15.12
CA LYS A 175 19.45 26.55 -15.95
C LYS A 175 20.78 26.15 -15.30
N ASP A 176 20.93 26.35 -14.00
CA ASP A 176 22.11 25.93 -13.24
C ASP A 176 22.27 24.40 -13.30
N ILE A 177 21.18 23.64 -13.13
CA ILE A 177 21.18 22.17 -13.23
C ILE A 177 21.57 21.71 -14.64
N VAL A 178 21.05 22.35 -15.71
CA VAL A 178 21.46 22.03 -17.09
C VAL A 178 22.95 22.28 -17.30
N ALA A 179 23.45 23.43 -16.82
CA ALA A 179 24.88 23.74 -16.90
C ALA A 179 25.73 22.67 -16.19
N PHE A 180 25.29 22.19 -15.03
CA PHE A 180 25.94 21.10 -14.32
C PHE A 180 25.92 19.80 -15.13
N LEU A 181 24.77 19.36 -15.66
CA LEU A 181 24.65 18.15 -16.46
C LEU A 181 25.62 18.12 -17.65
N LYS A 182 25.83 19.26 -18.30
CA LYS A 182 26.76 19.40 -19.42
C LYS A 182 28.24 19.21 -19.01
N THR A 183 28.57 19.34 -17.72
CA THR A 183 29.93 19.06 -17.22
C THR A 183 30.18 17.55 -17.00
N LEU A 184 29.16 16.73 -16.96
CA LEU A 184 29.25 15.29 -16.72
C LEU A 184 29.70 14.57 -18.00
N LYS A 185 30.97 14.20 -18.10
CA LYS A 185 31.56 13.60 -19.30
C LYS A 185 32.30 12.27 -19.06
N GLU A 186 32.45 11.89 -17.79
CA GLU A 186 33.21 10.70 -17.40
C GLU A 186 32.28 9.69 -16.68
N PRO A 187 32.43 8.40 -16.94
CA PRO A 187 31.71 7.37 -16.19
C PRO A 187 31.95 7.51 -14.68
N ALA A 188 30.91 7.17 -13.89
CA ALA A 188 31.07 7.10 -12.44
C ALA A 188 32.01 5.96 -12.05
N VAL A 189 32.88 6.24 -11.08
CA VAL A 189 33.77 5.24 -10.46
C VAL A 189 33.50 5.27 -8.95
N PHE A 190 32.98 4.18 -8.41
CA PHE A 190 32.73 4.03 -6.97
C PHE A 190 33.92 3.29 -6.32
N LYS A 191 34.44 3.89 -5.24
CA LYS A 191 35.51 3.25 -4.45
C LYS A 191 34.96 2.21 -3.48
N ASP A 192 33.75 2.46 -2.95
CA ASP A 192 33.03 1.55 -2.07
C ASP A 192 31.90 0.86 -2.86
N PRO A 193 31.88 -0.49 -2.92
CA PRO A 193 30.79 -1.24 -3.54
C PRO A 193 29.42 -0.96 -2.95
N LEU A 194 29.32 -0.47 -1.71
CA LEU A 194 28.06 -0.06 -1.09
C LEU A 194 27.50 1.22 -1.71
N GLU A 195 28.33 2.04 -2.32
CA GLU A 195 27.89 3.27 -2.98
C GLU A 195 27.36 3.03 -4.39
N ASP A 196 27.79 1.96 -5.03
CA ASP A 196 27.34 1.59 -6.38
C ASP A 196 25.99 0.87 -6.31
N PRO A 197 24.91 1.43 -6.90
CA PRO A 197 23.61 0.75 -6.96
C PRO A 197 23.64 -0.61 -7.67
N ALA A 198 24.61 -0.86 -8.55
CA ALA A 198 24.71 -2.14 -9.26
C ALA A 198 25.28 -3.27 -8.39
N THR A 199 26.14 -2.93 -7.42
CA THR A 199 26.82 -3.91 -6.56
C THR A 199 26.33 -3.87 -5.10
N ARG A 200 25.58 -2.83 -4.72
CA ARG A 200 25.05 -2.67 -3.37
C ARG A 200 24.18 -3.87 -2.97
N PRO A 201 24.45 -4.49 -1.80
CA PRO A 201 23.68 -5.65 -1.34
C PRO A 201 22.20 -5.31 -1.15
N ILE A 202 21.34 -6.10 -1.77
CA ILE A 202 19.88 -5.98 -1.58
C ILE A 202 19.54 -6.40 -0.15
N PRO A 203 18.77 -5.60 0.61
CA PRO A 203 18.38 -5.96 1.95
C PRO A 203 17.60 -7.28 1.95
N LYS A 204 18.04 -8.23 2.77
CA LYS A 204 17.30 -9.48 2.96
C LYS A 204 16.18 -9.23 3.96
N GLU A 205 14.97 -9.56 3.56
CA GLU A 205 13.80 -9.53 4.44
C GLU A 205 13.80 -10.77 5.36
N THR A 206 14.78 -10.82 6.26
CA THR A 206 14.94 -11.93 7.21
C THR A 206 14.45 -11.58 8.61
N ARG A 207 13.84 -10.41 8.79
CA ARG A 207 13.52 -9.84 10.10
C ARG A 207 12.09 -10.08 10.56
N ASP A 208 11.28 -10.81 9.79
CA ASP A 208 9.90 -11.16 10.19
C ASP A 208 9.90 -12.37 11.13
N ASN A 209 10.62 -12.26 12.24
CA ASN A 209 10.58 -13.25 13.29
C ASN A 209 9.66 -12.78 14.43
N LEU A 210 9.13 -13.74 15.18
CA LEU A 210 8.25 -13.49 16.32
C LEU A 210 8.98 -13.67 17.66
N ASP A 211 10.31 -13.64 17.64
CA ASP A 211 11.12 -13.70 18.84
C ASP A 211 11.05 -12.34 19.58
N PRO A 212 10.54 -12.30 20.83
CA PRO A 212 10.38 -11.05 21.57
C PRO A 212 11.71 -10.36 21.91
N PHE A 213 12.85 -11.07 21.89
CA PHE A 213 14.15 -10.47 22.12
C PHE A 213 14.69 -9.68 20.91
N THR A 214 14.17 -9.95 19.72
CA THR A 214 14.63 -9.32 18.48
C THR A 214 13.54 -8.54 17.77
N ASN A 215 12.28 -8.73 18.13
CA ASN A 215 11.13 -8.02 17.58
C ASN A 215 10.42 -7.18 18.66
N THR A 216 10.78 -5.92 18.75
CA THR A 216 10.20 -4.96 19.72
C THR A 216 8.68 -4.87 19.64
N ALA A 217 8.07 -5.12 18.46
CA ALA A 217 6.62 -5.11 18.34
C ALA A 217 5.91 -6.24 19.09
N MET A 218 6.64 -7.23 19.60
CA MET A 218 6.05 -8.31 20.41
C MET A 218 5.56 -7.80 21.78
N GLU A 219 6.09 -6.68 22.30
CA GLU A 219 5.54 -6.04 23.48
C GLU A 219 4.10 -5.56 23.27
N ALA A 220 3.81 -5.07 22.07
CA ALA A 220 2.46 -4.65 21.72
C ALA A 220 1.48 -5.85 21.61
N LEU A 221 1.95 -7.06 21.30
CA LEU A 221 1.14 -8.26 21.36
C LEU A 221 0.59 -8.50 22.78
N GLU A 222 1.43 -8.43 23.81
CA GLU A 222 1.01 -8.59 25.20
C GLU A 222 0.11 -7.44 25.67
N ARG A 223 0.37 -6.21 25.23
CA ARG A 223 -0.53 -5.07 25.47
C ARG A 223 -1.91 -5.30 24.86
N GLY A 224 -1.97 -5.75 23.60
CA GLY A 224 -3.23 -6.06 22.91
C GLY A 224 -4.02 -7.18 23.58
N LYS A 225 -3.33 -8.21 24.08
CA LYS A 225 -3.92 -9.29 24.85
C LYS A 225 -4.52 -8.80 26.17
N ARG A 226 -3.85 -7.91 26.88
CA ARG A 226 -4.41 -7.25 28.09
C ARG A 226 -5.65 -6.42 27.72
N ALA A 227 -5.58 -5.54 26.75
CA ALA A 227 -6.70 -4.70 26.32
C ALA A 227 -7.91 -5.54 25.86
N PHE A 228 -7.70 -6.74 25.29
CA PHE A 228 -8.76 -7.67 24.94
C PHE A 228 -9.50 -8.22 26.17
N THR A 229 -8.82 -8.34 27.31
CA THR A 229 -9.37 -8.91 28.56
C THR A 229 -9.93 -7.84 29.51
N GLU A 230 -9.49 -6.60 29.39
CA GLU A 230 -9.92 -5.50 30.25
C GLU A 230 -11.36 -5.08 29.96
N ALA A 231 -12.13 -4.83 31.01
CA ALA A 231 -13.51 -4.37 30.88
C ALA A 231 -13.54 -2.88 30.48
N GLY A 232 -14.30 -2.58 29.42
CA GLY A 232 -14.58 -1.21 29.03
C GLY A 232 -15.62 -0.54 29.92
N PRO A 233 -15.97 0.73 29.67
CA PRO A 233 -16.91 1.52 30.48
C PRO A 233 -18.28 0.89 30.69
N GLN A 234 -18.71 0.00 29.79
CA GLN A 234 -19.98 -0.75 29.92
C GLN A 234 -19.86 -2.03 30.77
N GLY A 235 -18.72 -2.23 31.47
CA GLY A 235 -18.47 -3.39 32.31
C GLY A 235 -18.26 -4.70 31.52
N ARG A 236 -18.03 -4.63 30.23
CA ARG A 236 -17.78 -5.75 29.33
C ARG A 236 -16.41 -5.65 28.67
N SER A 237 -15.71 -6.79 28.55
CA SER A 237 -14.48 -6.90 27.77
C SER A 237 -14.74 -7.56 26.40
N CYS A 238 -13.77 -7.55 25.51
CA CYS A 238 -13.84 -8.34 24.28
C CYS A 238 -13.95 -9.85 24.63
N LEU A 239 -13.20 -10.30 25.63
CA LEU A 239 -13.21 -11.69 26.11
C LEU A 239 -14.59 -12.14 26.60
N SER A 240 -15.41 -11.25 27.19
CA SER A 240 -16.75 -11.59 27.68
C SER A 240 -17.66 -12.14 26.59
N CYS A 241 -17.46 -11.72 25.32
CA CYS A 241 -18.22 -12.22 24.18
C CYS A 241 -17.43 -13.20 23.32
N HIS A 242 -16.13 -13.11 23.32
CA HIS A 242 -15.20 -13.89 22.48
C HIS A 242 -14.31 -14.80 23.34
N ALA A 243 -14.94 -15.70 24.13
CA ALA A 243 -14.24 -16.56 25.09
C ALA A 243 -13.20 -17.51 24.47
N ALA A 244 -13.26 -17.77 23.16
CA ALA A 244 -12.28 -18.54 22.41
C ALA A 244 -11.74 -17.70 21.25
N PRO A 245 -10.82 -16.73 21.51
CA PRO A 245 -10.37 -15.76 20.50
C PRO A 245 -9.70 -16.42 19.29
N GLU A 246 -8.93 -17.49 19.48
CA GLU A 246 -8.31 -18.25 18.38
C GLU A 246 -9.37 -18.79 17.41
N LYS A 247 -10.45 -19.34 17.93
CA LYS A 247 -11.55 -19.85 17.11
C LYS A 247 -12.32 -18.71 16.41
N ALA A 248 -12.52 -17.60 17.12
CA ALA A 248 -13.29 -16.46 16.60
C ALA A 248 -12.53 -15.69 15.52
N PHE A 249 -11.23 -15.46 15.71
CA PHE A 249 -10.51 -14.47 14.93
C PHE A 249 -9.53 -15.04 13.89
N LYS A 250 -9.09 -16.29 14.00
CA LYS A 250 -8.14 -16.92 13.09
C LYS A 250 -8.53 -16.74 11.61
N SER A 251 -9.73 -17.15 11.22
CA SER A 251 -10.21 -17.00 9.84
C SER A 251 -10.75 -15.60 9.55
N TRP A 252 -11.26 -14.92 10.58
CA TRP A 252 -11.78 -13.56 10.43
C TRP A 252 -10.66 -12.57 10.09
N ALA A 253 -9.56 -12.57 10.84
CA ALA A 253 -8.43 -11.69 10.59
C ALA A 253 -7.76 -11.96 9.21
N ALA A 254 -7.68 -13.25 8.82
CA ALA A 254 -7.17 -13.63 7.50
C ALA A 254 -8.06 -13.16 6.34
N SER A 255 -9.32 -12.78 6.61
CA SER A 255 -10.25 -12.25 5.61
C SER A 255 -10.42 -10.73 5.66
N MET A 256 -9.62 -10.03 6.47
CA MET A 256 -9.59 -8.57 6.54
C MET A 256 -8.55 -8.00 5.55
N PRO A 257 -8.80 -6.81 4.99
CA PRO A 257 -9.95 -5.92 5.20
C PRO A 257 -11.22 -6.38 4.49
N LYS A 258 -12.39 -5.84 4.93
CA LYS A 258 -13.71 -6.20 4.40
C LYS A 258 -14.55 -4.98 4.05
N TYR A 259 -15.34 -5.09 2.99
CA TYR A 259 -16.37 -4.12 2.68
C TYR A 259 -17.54 -4.22 3.67
N GLU A 260 -17.89 -3.11 4.29
CA GLU A 260 -19.05 -2.98 5.19
C GLU A 260 -20.19 -2.25 4.46
N PRO A 261 -21.27 -2.97 4.08
CA PRO A 261 -22.33 -2.39 3.26
C PRO A 261 -23.08 -1.22 3.93
N ARG A 262 -23.23 -1.25 5.26
CA ARG A 262 -23.94 -0.17 6.01
C ARG A 262 -23.20 1.16 5.95
N MET A 263 -21.87 1.10 5.82
CA MET A 263 -21.00 2.28 5.72
C MET A 263 -20.56 2.56 4.27
N LYS A 264 -20.83 1.65 3.34
CA LYS A 264 -20.38 1.69 1.94
C LYS A 264 -18.87 1.91 1.82
N LYS A 265 -18.09 1.34 2.72
CA LYS A 265 -16.64 1.48 2.75
C LYS A 265 -15.94 0.20 3.22
N VAL A 266 -14.63 0.14 3.02
CA VAL A 266 -13.78 -0.96 3.47
C VAL A 266 -13.26 -0.67 4.88
N LEU A 267 -13.46 -1.61 5.79
CA LEU A 267 -12.90 -1.58 7.15
C LEU A 267 -11.72 -2.55 7.24
N ASN A 268 -10.59 -2.09 7.78
CA ASN A 268 -9.50 -2.96 8.23
C ASN A 268 -9.71 -3.39 9.69
N VAL A 269 -8.76 -4.13 10.25
CA VAL A 269 -8.86 -4.61 11.64
C VAL A 269 -8.87 -3.42 12.60
N GLU A 270 -8.03 -2.42 12.36
CA GLU A 270 -7.85 -1.24 13.17
C GLU A 270 -9.14 -0.42 13.26
N GLU A 271 -9.78 -0.12 12.14
CA GLU A 271 -11.05 0.62 12.09
C GLU A 271 -12.20 -0.21 12.66
N PHE A 272 -12.22 -1.51 12.37
CA PHE A 272 -13.23 -2.41 12.92
C PHE A 272 -13.15 -2.46 14.46
N VAL A 273 -11.94 -2.57 15.03
CA VAL A 273 -11.72 -2.57 16.50
C VAL A 273 -12.31 -1.31 17.13
N THR A 274 -11.99 -0.14 16.59
CA THR A 274 -12.52 1.13 17.11
C THR A 274 -14.06 1.12 17.16
N ARG A 275 -14.68 0.82 16.02
CA ARG A 275 -16.13 0.90 15.88
C ARG A 275 -16.89 -0.18 16.66
N HIS A 276 -16.32 -1.39 16.70
CA HIS A 276 -16.92 -2.51 17.40
C HIS A 276 -16.82 -2.34 18.93
N ALA A 277 -15.66 -1.92 19.43
CA ALA A 277 -15.46 -1.68 20.85
C ALA A 277 -16.39 -0.58 21.39
N ARG A 278 -16.52 0.55 20.68
CA ARG A 278 -17.50 1.59 21.02
C ARG A 278 -18.91 1.05 21.15
N ALA A 279 -19.34 0.25 20.18
CA ALA A 279 -20.71 -0.30 20.14
C ALA A 279 -20.98 -1.39 21.20
N THR A 280 -19.93 -2.04 21.72
CA THR A 280 -20.10 -3.26 22.54
C THR A 280 -19.59 -3.16 23.96
N THR A 281 -18.49 -2.48 24.18
CA THR A 281 -17.82 -2.32 25.48
C THR A 281 -17.80 -0.88 25.96
N GLY A 282 -18.08 0.08 25.09
CA GLY A 282 -17.92 1.51 25.32
C GLY A 282 -16.45 1.97 25.38
N ALA A 283 -15.50 1.10 25.08
CA ALA A 283 -14.09 1.45 25.10
C ALA A 283 -13.69 2.24 23.83
N GLU A 284 -12.79 3.18 24.02
CA GLU A 284 -12.26 4.04 22.98
C GLU A 284 -10.85 3.59 22.58
N TYR A 285 -10.75 3.05 21.36
CA TYR A 285 -9.48 2.67 20.72
C TYR A 285 -9.36 3.39 19.37
N PRO A 286 -9.07 4.70 19.36
CA PRO A 286 -8.93 5.44 18.10
C PRO A 286 -7.86 4.83 17.22
N MET A 287 -8.11 4.77 15.91
CA MET A 287 -7.12 4.29 14.95
C MET A 287 -5.76 4.98 15.16
N GLN A 288 -4.70 4.22 15.04
CA GLN A 288 -3.30 4.65 15.26
C GLN A 288 -2.94 5.01 16.71
N SER A 289 -3.84 4.83 17.67
CA SER A 289 -3.43 4.81 19.09
C SER A 289 -2.69 3.51 19.40
N ASP A 290 -1.86 3.56 20.45
CA ASP A 290 -1.08 2.38 20.86
C ASP A 290 -1.96 1.17 21.21
N ASP A 291 -3.11 1.40 21.86
CA ASP A 291 -4.03 0.31 22.22
C ASP A 291 -4.74 -0.26 20.99
N ASN A 292 -5.11 0.59 20.02
CA ASN A 292 -5.70 0.14 18.76
C ASN A 292 -4.71 -0.73 17.96
N ILE A 293 -3.46 -0.25 17.82
CA ILE A 293 -2.39 -1.00 17.15
C ILE A 293 -2.10 -2.31 17.88
N ALA A 294 -2.03 -2.29 19.21
CA ALA A 294 -1.78 -3.47 20.03
C ALA A 294 -2.89 -4.52 19.88
N LEU A 295 -4.17 -4.11 19.93
CA LEU A 295 -5.32 -4.99 19.68
C LEU A 295 -5.30 -5.55 18.26
N SER A 296 -4.97 -4.73 17.26
CA SER A 296 -4.83 -5.17 15.88
C SER A 296 -3.73 -6.24 15.73
N ILE A 297 -2.58 -6.03 16.36
CA ILE A 297 -1.49 -7.02 16.39
C ILE A 297 -1.99 -8.32 17.03
N TYR A 298 -2.65 -8.26 18.18
CA TYR A 298 -3.16 -9.45 18.86
C TYR A 298 -4.11 -10.24 17.97
N LEU A 299 -5.11 -9.58 17.37
CA LEU A 299 -6.11 -10.24 16.53
C LEU A 299 -5.50 -10.82 15.24
N LYS A 300 -4.58 -10.09 14.60
CA LYS A 300 -3.89 -10.58 13.38
C LYS A 300 -2.88 -11.69 13.71
N ASN A 301 -2.22 -11.63 14.87
CA ASN A 301 -1.29 -12.68 15.32
C ASN A 301 -2.01 -14.04 15.49
N LEU A 302 -3.27 -14.04 15.93
CA LEU A 302 -4.10 -15.26 15.99
C LEU A 302 -4.30 -15.92 14.61
N ALA A 303 -4.11 -15.16 13.53
CA ALA A 303 -4.18 -15.65 12.15
C ALA A 303 -2.81 -15.97 11.55
N ASN A 304 -1.70 -15.88 12.30
CA ASN A 304 -0.37 -16.17 11.77
C ASN A 304 -0.31 -17.56 11.14
N GLY A 305 0.34 -17.65 9.98
CA GLY A 305 0.40 -18.85 9.16
C GLY A 305 -0.85 -19.13 8.32
N GLN A 306 -1.96 -18.41 8.53
CA GLN A 306 -3.13 -18.50 7.65
C GLN A 306 -2.89 -17.69 6.36
N PRO A 307 -3.34 -18.19 5.21
CA PRO A 307 -3.31 -17.41 3.98
C PRO A 307 -4.38 -16.31 4.01
N PHE A 308 -4.06 -15.14 3.47
CA PHE A 308 -5.07 -14.13 3.18
C PHE A 308 -6.17 -14.66 2.27
N LYS A 309 -7.41 -14.28 2.57
CA LYS A 309 -8.62 -14.64 1.80
C LYS A 309 -9.59 -13.45 1.78
N VAL A 310 -9.14 -12.28 1.32
CA VAL A 310 -10.01 -11.11 1.23
C VAL A 310 -10.99 -11.26 0.06
N ASP A 311 -12.20 -10.80 0.30
CA ASP A 311 -13.26 -10.82 -0.72
C ASP A 311 -13.17 -9.57 -1.60
N VAL A 312 -13.03 -9.79 -2.89
CA VAL A 312 -13.10 -8.76 -3.96
C VAL A 312 -14.13 -9.10 -5.02
N ARG A 313 -15.05 -10.04 -4.73
CA ARG A 313 -16.05 -10.53 -5.70
C ARG A 313 -17.47 -10.07 -5.39
N SER A 314 -17.81 -9.89 -4.12
CA SER A 314 -19.11 -9.29 -3.76
C SER A 314 -19.23 -7.87 -4.33
N PRO A 315 -20.43 -7.39 -4.70
CA PRO A 315 -20.60 -6.16 -5.47
C PRO A 315 -19.84 -4.96 -4.90
N GLY A 316 -20.05 -4.60 -3.63
CA GLY A 316 -19.38 -3.45 -3.03
C GLY A 316 -17.87 -3.64 -2.84
N ALA A 317 -17.41 -4.86 -2.55
CA ALA A 317 -15.98 -5.16 -2.45
C ALA A 317 -15.29 -5.12 -3.82
N LYS A 318 -15.96 -5.58 -4.87
CA LYS A 318 -15.46 -5.50 -6.25
C LYS A 318 -15.25 -4.05 -6.68
N GLU A 319 -16.22 -3.20 -6.41
CA GLU A 319 -16.13 -1.77 -6.72
C GLU A 319 -15.02 -1.08 -5.90
N ALA A 320 -14.94 -1.39 -4.61
CA ALA A 320 -13.88 -0.86 -3.74
C ALA A 320 -12.48 -1.27 -4.22
N ALA A 321 -12.30 -2.54 -4.58
CA ALA A 321 -11.02 -3.03 -5.14
C ALA A 321 -10.69 -2.37 -6.49
N ALA A 322 -11.69 -2.11 -7.34
CA ALA A 322 -11.47 -1.38 -8.60
C ALA A 322 -11.01 0.06 -8.32
N ARG A 323 -11.67 0.79 -7.40
CA ARG A 323 -11.20 2.13 -6.99
C ARG A 323 -9.79 2.08 -6.38
N GLY A 324 -9.50 1.07 -5.55
CA GLY A 324 -8.15 0.87 -4.98
C GLY A 324 -7.08 0.68 -6.06
N LYS A 325 -7.39 -0.05 -7.13
CA LYS A 325 -6.51 -0.19 -8.30
C LYS A 325 -6.26 1.14 -8.98
N ASP A 326 -7.29 1.96 -9.16
CA ASP A 326 -7.16 3.29 -9.76
C ASP A 326 -6.34 4.23 -8.88
N LEU A 327 -6.54 4.16 -7.55
CA LEU A 327 -5.75 4.93 -6.58
C LEU A 327 -4.26 4.58 -6.62
N MET A 328 -3.90 3.31 -6.84
CA MET A 328 -2.50 2.89 -7.02
C MET A 328 -1.80 3.59 -8.20
N GLN A 329 -2.55 3.96 -9.22
CA GLN A 329 -2.05 4.57 -10.45
C GLN A 329 -2.13 6.09 -10.43
N ARG A 330 -2.85 6.67 -9.46
CA ARG A 330 -3.08 8.11 -9.38
C ARG A 330 -1.79 8.85 -9.02
N LYS A 331 -1.40 9.76 -9.89
CA LYS A 331 -0.30 10.70 -9.62
C LYS A 331 -0.75 11.72 -8.59
N ILE A 332 -0.01 11.86 -7.49
CA ILE A 332 -0.34 12.76 -6.38
C ILE A 332 0.87 13.55 -5.91
N GLY A 333 0.61 14.62 -5.20
CA GLY A 333 1.61 15.47 -4.57
C GLY A 333 2.42 16.33 -5.54
N GLN A 334 3.21 17.22 -4.97
CA GLN A 334 4.08 18.11 -5.73
C GLN A 334 5.14 17.35 -6.55
N ILE A 335 5.56 16.17 -6.06
CA ILE A 335 6.50 15.27 -6.76
C ILE A 335 5.81 14.54 -7.92
N ASN A 336 4.46 14.51 -7.95
CA ASN A 336 3.66 13.87 -9.01
C ASN A 336 3.97 12.37 -9.17
N PHE A 337 3.98 11.61 -8.05
CA PHE A 337 4.19 10.17 -8.05
C PHE A 337 2.90 9.40 -7.78
N ALA A 338 2.80 8.23 -8.39
CA ALA A 338 1.82 7.20 -8.05
C ALA A 338 2.50 6.08 -7.25
N CYS A 339 1.72 5.29 -6.52
CA CYS A 339 2.27 4.13 -5.78
C CYS A 339 3.00 3.17 -6.73
N ILE A 340 2.46 2.94 -7.94
CA ILE A 340 3.08 2.08 -8.96
C ILE A 340 4.42 2.61 -9.47
N ASP A 341 4.71 3.91 -9.35
CA ASP A 341 6.00 4.45 -9.82
C ASP A 341 7.19 3.93 -9.00
N CYS A 342 6.93 3.61 -7.71
CA CYS A 342 7.92 2.98 -6.83
C CYS A 342 7.74 1.46 -6.72
N HIS A 343 6.51 0.94 -6.86
CA HIS A 343 6.13 -0.41 -6.46
C HIS A 343 5.74 -1.34 -7.62
N SER A 344 5.93 -0.94 -8.89
CA SER A 344 5.76 -1.86 -10.02
C SER A 344 7.10 -2.22 -10.67
N PRO A 345 7.27 -3.48 -11.12
CA PRO A 345 8.49 -3.95 -11.77
C PRO A 345 8.87 -3.17 -13.02
N GLU A 346 7.87 -2.67 -13.74
CA GLU A 346 8.07 -1.91 -14.99
C GLU A 346 8.66 -0.52 -14.75
N LYS A 347 8.67 -0.04 -13.49
CA LYS A 347 9.11 1.31 -13.13
C LYS A 347 10.20 1.30 -12.07
N GLY A 348 9.83 1.45 -10.80
CA GLY A 348 10.79 1.65 -9.70
C GLY A 348 11.06 0.44 -8.84
N ALA A 349 10.18 -0.59 -8.84
CA ALA A 349 10.43 -1.78 -8.05
C ALA A 349 11.72 -2.50 -8.48
N ASN A 350 12.37 -3.11 -7.51
CA ASN A 350 13.67 -3.78 -7.68
C ASN A 350 14.79 -2.81 -8.11
N LYS A 351 14.71 -1.57 -7.65
CA LYS A 351 15.71 -0.52 -7.86
C LYS A 351 15.95 0.25 -6.56
N TRP A 352 17.01 1.04 -6.56
CA TRP A 352 17.37 1.91 -5.46
C TRP A 352 16.82 3.33 -5.66
N ILE A 353 16.21 3.87 -4.61
CA ILE A 353 15.89 5.29 -4.50
C ILE A 353 16.41 5.82 -3.17
N ARG A 354 17.18 6.91 -3.18
CA ARG A 354 17.73 7.52 -1.94
C ARG A 354 18.47 6.51 -1.03
N GLY A 355 19.12 5.51 -1.60
CA GLY A 355 19.74 4.44 -0.84
C GLY A 355 18.77 3.41 -0.24
N GLN A 356 17.49 3.46 -0.57
CA GLN A 356 16.48 2.48 -0.17
C GLN A 356 16.13 1.57 -1.34
N TRP A 357 16.11 0.27 -1.09
CA TRP A 357 15.63 -0.71 -2.06
C TRP A 357 14.10 -0.65 -2.13
N LEU A 358 13.58 -0.48 -3.34
CA LEU A 358 12.14 -0.49 -3.60
C LEU A 358 11.69 -1.92 -3.88
N THR A 359 10.68 -2.36 -3.16
CA THR A 359 10.06 -3.68 -3.37
C THR A 359 8.76 -3.56 -4.15
N GLU A 360 8.36 -4.64 -4.79
CA GLU A 360 7.00 -4.74 -5.32
C GLU A 360 5.97 -4.64 -4.20
N SER A 361 4.77 -4.16 -4.50
CA SER A 361 3.68 -4.12 -3.52
C SER A 361 3.14 -5.52 -3.16
N LYS A 362 3.27 -6.49 -4.07
CA LYS A 362 2.98 -7.90 -3.77
C LYS A 362 4.00 -8.42 -2.77
N GLY A 363 3.57 -9.16 -1.76
CA GLY A 363 4.44 -9.68 -0.70
C GLY A 363 4.70 -8.68 0.46
N GLN A 364 4.11 -7.47 0.44
CA GLN A 364 4.45 -6.41 1.41
C GLN A 364 3.36 -6.12 2.44
N VAL A 365 2.24 -6.82 2.45
CA VAL A 365 1.15 -6.52 3.41
C VAL A 365 1.04 -7.54 4.55
N ALA A 366 1.64 -8.72 4.41
CA ALA A 366 1.46 -9.85 5.32
C ALA A 366 2.01 -9.62 6.74
N HIS A 367 2.89 -8.63 6.90
CA HIS A 367 3.58 -8.33 8.15
C HIS A 367 3.06 -7.08 8.90
N PHE A 368 2.00 -6.43 8.39
CA PHE A 368 1.43 -5.26 9.05
C PHE A 368 0.37 -5.63 10.12
N PRO A 369 0.39 -4.93 11.29
CA PRO A 369 1.28 -3.86 11.72
C PRO A 369 2.74 -4.32 11.90
N THR A 370 3.67 -3.38 11.66
CA THR A 370 5.12 -3.68 11.63
C THR A 370 5.92 -2.65 12.43
N TRP A 371 6.97 -3.12 13.10
CA TRP A 371 7.96 -2.23 13.70
C TRP A 371 8.80 -1.57 12.61
N ARG A 372 8.82 -0.23 12.61
CA ARG A 372 9.65 0.58 11.70
C ARG A 372 10.93 0.99 12.41
N THR A 373 12.04 0.30 12.10
CA THR A 373 13.32 0.54 12.80
C THR A 373 13.84 1.96 12.61
N SER A 374 13.60 2.58 11.44
CA SER A 374 14.00 3.97 11.17
C SER A 374 13.13 5.02 11.88
N ARG A 375 12.06 4.60 12.57
CA ARG A 375 11.10 5.47 13.26
C ARG A 375 10.91 5.11 14.72
N SER A 376 11.43 3.96 15.16
CA SER A 376 11.22 3.42 16.51
C SER A 376 9.74 3.38 16.91
N GLU A 377 8.88 2.91 15.96
CA GLU A 377 7.44 2.97 16.11
C GLU A 377 6.77 1.84 15.32
N ILE A 378 5.59 1.40 15.78
CA ILE A 378 4.77 0.41 15.08
C ILE A 378 3.80 1.14 14.16
N TRP A 379 3.76 0.72 12.89
CA TRP A 379 2.87 1.27 11.89
C TRP A 379 1.89 0.23 11.39
N ASP A 380 0.62 0.63 11.29
CA ASP A 380 -0.35 -0.03 10.44
C ASP A 380 -0.10 0.32 8.96
N LEU A 381 -0.83 -0.34 8.06
CA LEU A 381 -0.64 -0.13 6.63
C LEU A 381 -1.13 1.27 6.19
N ARG A 382 -2.18 1.83 6.82
CA ARG A 382 -2.70 3.17 6.48
C ARG A 382 -1.75 4.27 6.91
N LYS A 383 -1.06 4.11 8.04
CA LYS A 383 0.03 5.01 8.45
C LYS A 383 1.19 4.98 7.46
N ARG A 384 1.48 3.81 6.87
CA ARG A 384 2.44 3.69 5.78
C ARG A 384 2.00 4.45 4.52
N PHE A 385 0.70 4.44 4.19
CA PHE A 385 0.17 5.24 3.07
C PHE A 385 0.31 6.74 3.33
N GLN A 386 -0.02 7.20 4.53
CA GLN A 386 0.15 8.59 4.94
C GLN A 386 1.62 9.03 4.78
N TRP A 387 2.56 8.22 5.28
CA TRP A 387 3.98 8.49 5.11
C TRP A 387 4.41 8.59 3.64
N CYS A 388 3.95 7.70 2.78
CA CYS A 388 4.23 7.78 1.36
C CYS A 388 3.67 9.08 0.75
N GLY A 389 2.45 9.48 1.14
CA GLY A 389 1.86 10.76 0.74
C GLY A 389 2.76 11.94 1.10
N VAL A 390 3.19 12.03 2.35
CA VAL A 390 4.09 13.11 2.82
C VAL A 390 5.44 13.06 2.09
N ALA A 391 6.01 11.88 1.85
CA ALA A 391 7.29 11.74 1.17
C ALA A 391 7.28 12.26 -0.27
N ILE A 392 6.12 12.25 -0.92
CA ILE A 392 5.92 12.80 -2.28
C ILE A 392 5.24 14.17 -2.28
N ARG A 393 5.15 14.80 -1.10
CA ARG A 393 4.56 16.13 -0.90
C ARG A 393 3.10 16.21 -1.30
N ALA A 394 2.32 15.24 -0.88
CA ALA A 394 0.86 15.25 -0.90
C ALA A 394 0.32 15.39 0.52
N ASN A 395 -0.80 16.10 0.67
CA ASN A 395 -1.51 16.10 1.93
C ASN A 395 -2.06 14.69 2.20
N GLU A 396 -1.87 14.22 3.40
CA GLU A 396 -2.39 12.94 3.86
C GLU A 396 -3.87 13.04 4.24
N LEU A 397 -4.57 11.91 4.18
CA LEU A 397 -5.95 11.78 4.61
C LEU A 397 -6.02 11.25 6.05
N PRO A 398 -7.16 11.41 6.73
CA PRO A 398 -7.42 10.74 8.00
C PRO A 398 -7.26 9.22 7.87
N PRO A 399 -6.86 8.51 8.94
CA PRO A 399 -6.59 7.07 8.86
C PRO A 399 -7.81 6.22 8.48
N ASP A 400 -9.03 6.72 8.74
CA ASP A 400 -10.29 6.06 8.36
C ASP A 400 -10.86 6.56 7.01
N ALA A 401 -10.09 7.25 6.18
CA ALA A 401 -10.52 7.65 4.85
C ALA A 401 -10.88 6.44 3.97
N SER A 402 -11.93 6.59 3.16
CA SER A 402 -12.41 5.52 2.27
C SER A 402 -11.36 5.11 1.25
N GLU A 403 -10.57 6.05 0.77
CA GLU A 403 -9.50 5.86 -0.20
C GLU A 403 -8.42 4.92 0.35
N TYR A 404 -8.06 5.05 1.62
CA TYR A 404 -7.13 4.13 2.26
C TYR A 404 -7.73 2.72 2.41
N GLY A 405 -9.03 2.62 2.70
CA GLY A 405 -9.72 1.34 2.74
C GLY A 405 -9.72 0.63 1.38
N ASP A 406 -10.09 1.34 0.32
CA ASP A 406 -10.12 0.82 -1.06
C ASP A 406 -8.72 0.37 -1.51
N LEU A 407 -7.70 1.20 -1.25
CA LEU A 407 -6.30 0.90 -1.55
C LEU A 407 -5.81 -0.33 -0.78
N GLU A 408 -6.11 -0.42 0.52
CA GLU A 408 -5.74 -1.54 1.38
C GLU A 408 -6.39 -2.85 0.92
N LEU A 409 -7.68 -2.81 0.54
CA LEU A 409 -8.38 -3.98 0.01
C LEU A 409 -7.74 -4.47 -1.29
N TYR A 410 -7.46 -3.55 -2.23
CA TYR A 410 -6.80 -3.91 -3.48
C TYR A 410 -5.42 -4.53 -3.24
N LEU A 411 -4.56 -3.87 -2.45
CA LEU A 411 -3.22 -4.38 -2.14
C LEU A 411 -3.25 -5.73 -1.44
N THR A 412 -4.14 -5.89 -0.45
CA THR A 412 -4.26 -7.19 0.26
C THR A 412 -4.76 -8.27 -0.69
N SER A 413 -5.62 -7.93 -1.65
CA SER A 413 -6.11 -8.90 -2.64
C SER A 413 -5.01 -9.45 -3.55
N LEU A 414 -3.98 -8.65 -3.86
CA LEU A 414 -2.80 -9.10 -4.59
C LEU A 414 -1.96 -10.14 -3.81
N ASN A 415 -2.16 -10.19 -2.50
CA ASN A 415 -1.48 -11.07 -1.57
C ASN A 415 -2.38 -12.23 -1.08
N ASN A 416 -3.54 -12.46 -1.70
CA ASN A 416 -4.38 -13.61 -1.39
C ASN A 416 -3.57 -14.92 -1.57
N GLY A 417 -3.60 -15.79 -0.56
CA GLY A 417 -2.79 -17.00 -0.50
C GLY A 417 -1.45 -16.84 0.24
N GLU A 418 -0.96 -15.63 0.43
CA GLU A 418 0.24 -15.36 1.23
C GLU A 418 -0.04 -15.52 2.73
N LYS A 419 0.90 -16.10 3.47
CA LYS A 419 0.74 -16.35 4.91
C LYS A 419 0.97 -15.09 5.72
N ILE A 420 0.05 -14.81 6.64
CA ILE A 420 0.16 -13.73 7.62
C ILE A 420 1.32 -14.03 8.58
N ASN A 421 2.11 -13.00 8.88
CA ASN A 421 3.21 -13.06 9.85
C ASN A 421 3.33 -11.72 10.60
N VAL A 422 2.50 -11.52 11.61
CA VAL A 422 2.35 -10.26 12.37
C VAL A 422 2.78 -10.47 13.83
N PRO A 423 3.48 -9.51 14.43
CA PRO A 423 4.00 -8.26 13.85
C PRO A 423 5.31 -8.46 13.09
N GLY A 424 5.50 -7.72 12.01
CA GLY A 424 6.75 -7.71 11.27
C GLY A 424 7.77 -6.69 11.77
N ILE A 425 8.99 -6.73 11.18
CA ILE A 425 10.03 -5.70 11.35
C ILE A 425 10.44 -5.21 9.98
N ARG A 426 10.49 -3.89 9.77
CA ARG A 426 10.96 -3.25 8.53
C ARG A 426 11.76 -1.99 8.82
N HIS A 427 12.60 -1.60 7.87
CA HIS A 427 13.35 -0.34 7.94
C HIS A 427 12.50 0.86 7.59
#